data_9126adf052d9531739c13f491f4568b8
#
_entry.id   9126adf052d9531739c13f491f4568b8
#
_cell.length_a   1.000
_cell.length_b   1.000
_cell.length_c   1.000
_cell.angle_alpha   90.00
_cell.angle_beta   90.00
_cell.angle_gamma   90.00
#
_symmetry.space_group_name_H-M   'P 1'
#
loop_
_entity.id
_entity.type
_entity.pdbx_description
1 polymer ?
#
loop_
_entity_poly.entity_id
_entity_poly.type
_entity_poly.pdbx_seq_one_letter_code
_entity_poly.pdbx_strand_id
1 'polypeptide(L)'
;IGVSALAIIPKAIAKYGADNVYCGIKAKGSHVVSEHTSGANKYEVFDLAQELKHINVENILYHDIWSEGTLLPNYDEVERIISTTDLKVYIGGGISQVKHLNLLKEIHIKGAYIGKALMEGLLYLKDLTLYEVL
;
A
#
# COMPACT_ATOMS: atom_id res chain seq x y z
N ILE A 1 -0.06 -8.46 5.86
CA ILE A 1 -0.03 -9.93 5.76
C ILE A 1 1.29 -10.40 6.33
N GLY A 2 1.24 -11.41 7.21
CA GLY A 2 2.43 -12.17 7.59
C GLY A 2 2.66 -13.29 6.56
N VAL A 3 3.89 -13.75 6.43
CA VAL A 3 4.30 -14.82 5.49
C VAL A 3 3.43 -16.08 5.60
N SER A 4 2.89 -16.37 6.80
CA SER A 4 1.96 -17.49 7.04
C SER A 4 0.61 -17.37 6.32
N ALA A 5 0.23 -16.18 5.89
CA ALA A 5 -1.03 -15.96 5.18
C ALA A 5 -0.93 -16.18 3.66
N LEU A 6 0.26 -16.32 3.11
CA LEU A 6 0.46 -16.52 1.65
C LEU A 6 -0.28 -17.75 1.12
N ALA A 7 -0.38 -18.81 1.91
CA ALA A 7 -1.06 -20.04 1.50
C ALA A 7 -2.59 -19.90 1.31
N ILE A 8 -3.21 -18.88 1.90
CA ILE A 8 -4.67 -18.68 1.80
C ILE A 8 -5.06 -17.85 0.58
N ILE A 9 -4.13 -17.02 0.08
CA ILE A 9 -4.39 -16.07 -1.01
C ILE A 9 -4.83 -16.76 -2.31
N PRO A 10 -4.16 -17.82 -2.80
CA PRO A 10 -4.60 -18.50 -4.01
C PRO A 10 -6.03 -19.06 -3.91
N LYS A 11 -6.43 -19.49 -2.73
CA LYS A 11 -7.82 -19.98 -2.49
C LYS A 11 -8.83 -18.83 -2.55
N ALA A 12 -8.44 -17.65 -2.01
CA ALA A 12 -9.28 -16.46 -2.08
C ALA A 12 -9.43 -15.98 -3.53
N ILE A 13 -8.34 -15.95 -4.29
CA ILE A 13 -8.34 -15.58 -5.72
C ILE A 13 -9.22 -16.54 -6.52
N ALA A 14 -9.10 -17.84 -6.30
CA ALA A 14 -9.93 -18.85 -6.97
C ALA A 14 -11.43 -18.68 -6.68
N LYS A 15 -11.77 -18.23 -5.47
CA LYS A 15 -13.15 -18.07 -5.03
C LYS A 15 -13.77 -16.74 -5.46
N TYR A 16 -13.02 -15.66 -5.39
CA TYR A 16 -13.55 -14.29 -5.51
C TYR A 16 -13.05 -13.54 -6.76
N GLY A 17 -12.06 -14.08 -7.46
CA GLY A 17 -11.37 -13.41 -8.56
C GLY A 17 -10.23 -12.50 -8.08
N ALA A 18 -9.18 -12.36 -8.88
CA ALA A 18 -8.00 -11.56 -8.55
C ALA A 18 -8.33 -10.08 -8.36
N ASP A 19 -9.26 -9.55 -9.16
CA ASP A 19 -9.70 -8.15 -9.10
C ASP A 19 -10.35 -7.78 -7.76
N ASN A 20 -10.90 -8.77 -7.04
CA ASN A 20 -11.62 -8.57 -5.79
C ASN A 20 -10.79 -8.93 -4.55
N VAL A 21 -9.52 -9.35 -4.74
CA VAL A 21 -8.62 -9.71 -3.64
C VAL A 21 -7.56 -8.65 -3.48
N TYR A 22 -7.51 -8.03 -2.32
CA TYR A 22 -6.54 -7.01 -1.96
C TYR A 22 -5.64 -7.51 -0.83
N CYS A 23 -4.33 -7.47 -1.04
CA CYS A 23 -3.36 -7.91 -0.04
C CYS A 23 -2.76 -6.70 0.69
N GLY A 24 -3.07 -6.56 1.98
CA GLY A 24 -2.52 -5.49 2.81
C GLY A 24 -1.07 -5.78 3.22
N ILE A 25 -0.16 -4.85 2.96
CA ILE A 25 1.23 -4.87 3.43
C ILE A 25 1.41 -3.72 4.41
N LYS A 26 1.66 -4.03 5.67
CA LYS A 26 2.05 -3.05 6.68
C LYS A 26 3.57 -2.99 6.72
N ALA A 27 4.13 -1.81 6.52
CA ALA A 27 5.57 -1.60 6.43
C ALA A 27 6.09 -0.57 7.42
N LYS A 28 7.39 -0.65 7.71
CA LYS A 28 8.16 0.40 8.36
C LYS A 28 9.41 0.64 7.53
N GLY A 29 9.37 1.68 6.70
CA GLY A 29 10.34 1.87 5.63
C GLY A 29 10.22 0.74 4.60
N SER A 30 11.34 0.10 4.25
CA SER A 30 11.37 -1.04 3.30
C SER A 30 11.02 -2.41 3.92
N HIS A 31 10.73 -2.49 5.25
CA HIS A 31 10.55 -3.75 5.95
C HIS A 31 9.09 -4.01 6.31
N VAL A 32 8.65 -5.24 6.09
CA VAL A 32 7.30 -5.70 6.46
C VAL A 32 7.18 -5.79 7.97
N VAL A 33 6.10 -5.23 8.52
CA VAL A 33 5.74 -5.35 9.93
C VAL A 33 4.65 -6.40 10.09
N SER A 34 4.94 -7.42 10.92
CA SER A 34 3.96 -8.44 11.30
C SER A 34 3.67 -8.37 12.79
N GLU A 35 2.39 -8.37 13.14
CA GLU A 35 1.95 -8.33 14.54
C GLU A 35 2.21 -9.65 15.29
N HIS A 36 2.45 -10.73 14.56
CA HIS A 36 2.57 -12.08 15.11
C HIS A 36 4.00 -12.63 15.17
N THR A 37 5.00 -11.84 14.83
CA THR A 37 6.39 -12.25 14.92
C THR A 37 7.15 -11.31 15.86
N SER A 38 7.48 -11.81 17.04
CA SER A 38 8.34 -11.15 18.04
C SER A 38 9.83 -11.12 17.65
N GLY A 39 10.16 -11.24 16.39
CA GLY A 39 11.50 -11.12 15.83
C GLY A 39 11.52 -10.06 14.73
N ALA A 40 12.64 -9.35 14.58
CA ALA A 40 12.84 -8.43 13.47
C ALA A 40 12.64 -9.20 12.14
N ASN A 41 11.45 -9.15 11.58
CA ASN A 41 11.20 -9.68 10.27
C ASN A 41 12.01 -8.84 9.28
N LYS A 42 13.09 -9.44 8.80
CA LYS A 42 13.93 -8.91 7.73
C LYS A 42 13.31 -9.10 6.34
N TYR A 43 11.99 -9.29 6.28
CA TYR A 43 11.31 -9.46 5.00
C TYR A 43 11.11 -8.08 4.38
N GLU A 44 11.73 -7.87 3.24
CA GLU A 44 11.56 -6.62 2.51
C GLU A 44 10.19 -6.57 1.83
N VAL A 45 9.61 -5.38 1.80
CA VAL A 45 8.32 -5.14 1.13
C VAL A 45 8.40 -5.54 -0.34
N PHE A 46 9.50 -5.23 -0.98
CA PHE A 46 9.73 -5.54 -2.39
C PHE A 46 9.72 -7.04 -2.67
N ASP A 47 10.41 -7.83 -1.85
CA ASP A 47 10.43 -9.30 -2.00
C ASP A 47 9.04 -9.89 -1.81
N LEU A 48 8.30 -9.40 -0.81
CA LEU A 48 6.92 -9.81 -0.61
C LEU A 48 6.03 -9.43 -1.81
N ALA A 49 6.20 -8.24 -2.36
CA ALA A 49 5.44 -7.81 -3.53
C ALA A 49 5.70 -8.72 -4.75
N GLN A 50 6.95 -9.13 -4.96
CA GLN A 50 7.29 -10.10 -6.01
C GLN A 50 6.63 -11.47 -5.76
N GLU A 51 6.65 -11.98 -4.54
CA GLU A 51 5.98 -13.24 -4.20
C GLU A 51 4.46 -13.15 -4.42
N LEU A 52 3.84 -12.04 -4.01
CA LEU A 52 2.42 -11.80 -4.24
C LEU A 52 2.10 -11.81 -5.74
N LYS A 53 2.93 -11.20 -6.57
CA LYS A 53 2.79 -11.25 -8.03
C LYS A 53 2.87 -12.69 -8.56
N HIS A 54 3.82 -13.50 -8.08
CA HIS A 54 3.98 -14.89 -8.50
C HIS A 54 2.77 -15.78 -8.18
N ILE A 55 1.99 -15.44 -7.14
CA ILE A 55 0.75 -16.16 -6.78
C ILE A 55 -0.50 -15.47 -7.34
N ASN A 56 -0.36 -14.66 -8.39
CA ASN A 56 -1.43 -13.98 -9.13
C ASN A 56 -2.24 -12.97 -8.32
N VAL A 57 -1.65 -12.33 -7.33
CA VAL A 57 -2.23 -11.11 -6.72
C VAL A 57 -2.13 -9.98 -7.74
N GLU A 58 -3.18 -9.18 -7.84
CA GLU A 58 -3.19 -7.97 -8.67
C GLU A 58 -3.16 -6.69 -7.84
N ASN A 59 -3.80 -6.71 -6.68
CA ASN A 59 -4.00 -5.50 -5.87
C ASN A 59 -3.29 -5.60 -4.53
N ILE A 60 -2.50 -4.57 -4.18
CA ILE A 60 -1.91 -4.43 -2.86
C ILE A 60 -2.32 -3.12 -2.19
N LEU A 61 -2.57 -3.19 -0.89
CA LEU A 61 -2.75 -2.03 -0.02
C LEU A 61 -1.45 -1.84 0.76
N TYR A 62 -0.63 -0.91 0.31
CA TYR A 62 0.65 -0.60 0.97
C TYR A 62 0.43 0.46 2.05
N HIS A 63 0.83 0.16 3.28
CA HIS A 63 0.70 1.06 4.42
C HIS A 63 2.03 1.19 5.15
N ASP A 64 2.68 2.35 5.04
CA ASP A 64 3.92 2.64 5.75
C ASP A 64 3.64 3.41 7.05
N ILE A 65 3.83 2.72 8.18
CA ILE A 65 3.64 3.31 9.51
C ILE A 65 4.69 4.36 9.88
N TRP A 66 5.86 4.33 9.24
CA TRP A 66 6.87 5.38 9.41
C TRP A 66 6.39 6.69 8.77
N SER A 67 5.82 6.59 7.58
CA SER A 67 5.28 7.73 6.85
C SER A 67 4.18 8.46 7.61
N GLU A 68 3.39 7.75 8.43
CA GLU A 68 2.40 8.39 9.30
C GLU A 68 3.01 9.43 10.26
N GLY A 69 4.20 9.13 10.80
CA GLY A 69 4.90 10.04 11.72
C GLY A 69 5.59 11.21 11.02
N THR A 70 6.04 11.01 9.79
CA THR A 70 6.77 12.02 8.99
C THR A 70 5.86 12.90 8.16
N LEU A 71 4.59 12.53 8.00
CA LEU A 71 3.62 13.16 7.10
C LEU A 71 4.08 13.22 5.64
N LEU A 72 4.91 12.25 5.22
CA LEU A 72 5.42 12.09 3.86
C LEU A 72 5.17 10.65 3.40
N PRO A 73 4.51 10.43 2.26
CA PRO A 73 4.39 9.10 1.66
C PRO A 73 5.75 8.54 1.24
N ASN A 74 5.90 7.22 1.28
CA ASN A 74 7.11 6.54 0.82
C ASN A 74 7.05 6.32 -0.70
N TYR A 75 7.36 7.37 -1.46
CA TYR A 75 7.29 7.37 -2.93
C TYR A 75 8.24 6.35 -3.56
N ASP A 76 9.48 6.30 -3.09
CA ASP A 76 10.55 5.50 -3.70
C ASP A 76 10.22 4.00 -3.66
N GLU A 77 9.72 3.51 -2.52
CA GLU A 77 9.34 2.10 -2.39
C GLU A 77 8.13 1.75 -3.26
N VAL A 78 7.15 2.65 -3.30
CA VAL A 78 5.95 2.44 -4.12
C VAL A 78 6.29 2.45 -5.61
N GLU A 79 7.10 3.40 -6.07
CA GLU A 79 7.55 3.46 -7.45
C GLU A 79 8.35 2.21 -7.84
N ARG A 80 9.23 1.74 -6.96
CA ARG A 80 10.01 0.50 -7.16
C ARG A 80 9.09 -0.70 -7.34
N ILE A 81 8.06 -0.84 -6.51
CA ILE A 81 7.09 -1.93 -6.60
C ILE A 81 6.34 -1.86 -7.94
N ILE A 82 5.77 -0.70 -8.28
CA ILE A 82 4.97 -0.53 -9.51
C ILE A 82 5.80 -0.83 -10.75
N SER A 83 7.00 -0.25 -10.84
CA SER A 83 7.86 -0.36 -12.02
C SER A 83 8.37 -1.79 -12.30
N THR A 84 8.38 -2.65 -11.28
CA THR A 84 8.98 -3.99 -11.40
C THR A 84 7.98 -5.14 -11.32
N THR A 85 6.77 -4.90 -10.78
CA THR A 85 5.80 -5.99 -10.54
C THR A 85 4.50 -5.86 -11.32
N ASP A 86 4.20 -4.71 -11.90
CA ASP A 86 2.89 -4.37 -12.51
C ASP A 86 1.70 -4.53 -11.53
N LEU A 87 1.94 -4.54 -10.22
CA LEU A 87 0.89 -4.60 -9.22
C LEU A 87 0.11 -3.27 -9.17
N LYS A 88 -1.19 -3.38 -8.98
CA LYS A 88 -2.05 -2.22 -8.71
C LYS A 88 -1.85 -1.80 -7.26
N VAL A 89 -1.08 -0.74 -7.02
CA VAL A 89 -0.74 -0.27 -5.68
C VAL A 89 -1.72 0.80 -5.20
N TYR A 90 -2.30 0.56 -4.03
CA TYR A 90 -3.05 1.53 -3.24
C TYR A 90 -2.22 1.88 -2.02
N ILE A 91 -1.97 3.17 -1.80
CA ILE A 91 -1.08 3.63 -0.73
C ILE A 91 -1.85 4.29 0.41
N GLY A 92 -1.41 4.07 1.64
CA GLY A 92 -1.82 4.79 2.83
C GLY A 92 -0.63 5.10 3.74
N GLY A 93 -0.83 6.09 4.62
CA GLY A 93 0.22 6.62 5.50
C GLY A 93 0.90 7.86 4.91
N GLY A 94 1.11 8.87 5.74
CA GLY A 94 1.85 10.09 5.41
C GLY A 94 1.17 11.09 4.47
N ILE A 95 0.04 10.78 3.88
CA ILE A 95 -0.66 11.68 2.95
C ILE A 95 -1.35 12.78 3.75
N SER A 96 -0.79 14.00 3.70
CA SER A 96 -1.26 15.14 4.50
C SER A 96 -1.49 16.42 3.68
N GLN A 97 -1.12 16.42 2.41
CA GLN A 97 -1.23 17.59 1.52
C GLN A 97 -1.62 17.15 0.10
N VAL A 98 -2.32 18.02 -0.63
CA VAL A 98 -2.71 17.78 -2.03
C VAL A 98 -1.50 17.50 -2.93
N LYS A 99 -0.38 18.17 -2.69
CA LYS A 99 0.86 17.91 -3.45
C LYS A 99 1.33 16.45 -3.37
N HIS A 100 1.09 15.75 -2.24
CA HIS A 100 1.42 14.33 -2.10
C HIS A 100 0.62 13.48 -3.08
N LEU A 101 -0.66 13.78 -3.27
CA LEU A 101 -1.52 13.08 -4.22
C LEU A 101 -1.08 13.31 -5.66
N ASN A 102 -0.63 14.53 -6.00
CA ASN A 102 -0.10 14.82 -7.33
C ASN A 102 1.16 14.00 -7.63
N LEU A 103 2.11 13.97 -6.69
CA LEU A 103 3.33 13.16 -6.85
C LEU A 103 3.03 11.66 -6.92
N LEU A 104 2.11 11.17 -6.09
CA LEU A 104 1.66 9.77 -6.13
C LEU A 104 1.01 9.41 -7.46
N LYS A 105 0.28 10.34 -8.06
CA LYS A 105 -0.32 10.16 -9.39
C LYS A 105 0.76 10.06 -10.48
N GLU A 106 1.85 10.82 -10.39
CA GLU A 106 2.97 10.77 -11.33
C GLU A 106 3.67 9.40 -11.35
N ILE A 107 3.75 8.73 -10.22
CA ILE A 107 4.29 7.36 -10.13
C ILE A 107 3.24 6.26 -10.38
N HIS A 108 2.08 6.64 -10.93
CA HIS A 108 1.04 5.72 -11.40
C HIS A 108 0.42 4.80 -10.34
N ILE A 109 0.25 5.29 -9.10
CA ILE A 109 -0.53 4.54 -8.11
C ILE A 109 -1.97 4.32 -8.61
N LYS A 110 -2.59 3.24 -8.17
CA LYS A 110 -3.99 2.96 -8.50
C LYS A 110 -4.96 3.76 -7.64
N GLY A 111 -4.57 4.06 -6.40
CA GLY A 111 -5.37 4.85 -5.49
C GLY A 111 -4.65 5.15 -4.18
N ALA A 112 -5.27 6.00 -3.37
CA ALA A 112 -4.81 6.35 -2.03
C ALA A 112 -5.96 6.25 -1.03
N TYR A 113 -5.66 5.79 0.18
CA TYR A 113 -6.61 5.84 1.29
C TYR A 113 -6.11 6.79 2.37
N ILE A 114 -6.97 7.72 2.76
CA ILE A 114 -6.64 8.85 3.63
C ILE A 114 -7.57 8.82 4.84
N GLY A 115 -7.00 8.77 6.02
CA GLY A 115 -7.77 8.81 7.27
C GLY A 115 -7.38 9.99 8.14
N LYS A 116 -6.23 9.89 8.80
CA LYS A 116 -5.76 10.84 9.81
C LYS A 116 -5.77 12.30 9.34
N ALA A 117 -5.29 12.58 8.13
CA ALA A 117 -5.23 13.93 7.60
C ALA A 117 -6.61 14.60 7.45
N LEU A 118 -7.66 13.83 7.13
CA LEU A 118 -9.04 14.33 7.10
C LEU A 118 -9.56 14.57 8.52
N MET A 119 -9.29 13.67 9.46
CA MET A 119 -9.74 13.81 10.85
C MET A 119 -9.07 14.98 11.57
N GLU A 120 -7.81 15.25 11.26
CA GLU A 120 -7.04 16.35 11.84
C GLU A 120 -7.19 17.69 11.08
N GLY A 121 -7.97 17.72 10.00
CA GLY A 121 -8.19 18.93 9.21
C GLY A 121 -6.99 19.40 8.39
N LEU A 122 -6.03 18.52 8.12
CA LEU A 122 -4.89 18.79 7.23
C LEU A 122 -5.28 18.74 5.75
N LEU A 123 -6.31 17.94 5.44
CA LEU A 123 -6.94 17.84 4.13
C LEU A 123 -8.46 17.92 4.32
N TYR A 124 -9.14 18.48 3.33
CA TYR A 124 -10.60 18.55 3.30
C TYR A 124 -11.13 17.83 2.05
N LEU A 125 -12.34 17.29 2.12
CA LEU A 125 -12.97 16.62 0.97
C LEU A 125 -13.06 17.53 -0.27
N LYS A 126 -13.26 18.84 -0.08
CA LYS A 126 -13.23 19.82 -1.19
C LYS A 126 -11.90 19.86 -1.94
N ASP A 127 -10.78 19.57 -1.26
CA ASP A 127 -9.45 19.58 -1.86
C ASP A 127 -9.22 18.34 -2.75
N LEU A 128 -10.09 17.34 -2.60
CA LEU A 128 -10.05 16.07 -3.33
C LEU A 128 -11.00 16.03 -4.53
N THR A 129 -11.71 17.11 -4.82
CA THR A 129 -12.69 17.17 -5.93
C THR A 129 -12.11 16.95 -7.33
N LEU A 130 -10.79 17.13 -7.49
CA LEU A 130 -10.06 16.85 -8.73
C LEU A 130 -9.66 15.37 -8.88
N TYR A 131 -9.95 14.55 -7.88
CA TYR A 131 -9.68 13.12 -7.86
C TYR A 131 -11.00 12.36 -7.80
N GLU A 132 -11.01 11.16 -8.37
CA GLU A 132 -12.15 10.26 -8.22
C GLU A 132 -12.19 9.77 -6.76
N VAL A 133 -13.28 10.09 -6.05
CA VAL A 133 -13.50 9.67 -4.66
C VAL A 133 -14.53 8.55 -4.65
N LEU A 134 -14.14 7.42 -4.11
CA LEU A 134 -15.00 6.25 -3.96
C LEU A 134 -15.77 6.29 -2.64
#